data_8c4e0d483cc92e6ff2b98c9c19af2f87
#
_entry.id   8c4e0d483cc92e6ff2b98c9c19af2f87
#
_cell.length_a   1.000
_cell.length_b   1.000
_cell.length_c   1.000
_cell.angle_alpha   90.00
_cell.angle_beta   90.00
_cell.angle_gamma   90.00
#
_symmetry.space_group_name_H-M   'P 1'
#
loop_
_entity.id
_entity.type
_entity.pdbx_description
1 polymer ?
#
loop_
_entity_poly.entity_id
_entity_poly.type
_entity_poly.pdbx_seq_one_letter_code
_entity_poly.pdbx_strand_id
1 'polypeptide(L)'
;MQAPPRKPDVSGGPFRITSIETQKHDKSRVNIYLDGVFAFGLPRDVVIQQHLSEGDEISEDLIADVLLLDELSRAKEKALAYLSYRSRSIQEIDVKLKKKGFSDRTIQQVVDDFIRVGLLDDRAFASAYVQTRMIQKPMSKRLLKKELYLKGIPETMAGKVIDEIYEDRTELDVAVSLAERRFSGKVNIKEQKIRKKISDFLARRGFSWEIISEVLMNINSK
;
A
#
# COMPACT_ATOMS: atom_id res chain seq x y z
N MET A 1 9.41 19.02 11.62
CA MET A 1 9.95 17.78 11.01
C MET A 1 11.34 17.58 11.60
N GLN A 2 11.49 16.64 12.54
CA GLN A 2 12.83 16.31 13.06
C GLN A 2 13.52 15.42 12.03
N ALA A 3 14.75 15.80 11.68
CA ALA A 3 15.63 14.98 10.84
C ALA A 3 15.81 13.60 11.51
N PRO A 4 15.95 12.51 10.72
CA PRO A 4 16.26 11.20 11.30
C PRO A 4 17.55 11.34 12.12
N PRO A 5 17.64 10.68 13.30
CA PRO A 5 18.86 10.72 14.11
C PRO A 5 20.02 10.22 13.24
N ARG A 6 21.11 11.00 13.20
CA ARG A 6 22.35 10.55 12.57
C ARG A 6 22.74 9.23 13.20
N LYS A 7 23.09 8.24 12.36
CA LYS A 7 23.73 7.02 12.86
C LYS A 7 24.93 7.43 13.70
N PRO A 8 25.06 6.91 14.94
CA PRO A 8 26.23 7.20 15.73
C PRO A 8 27.48 6.73 14.95
N ASP A 9 28.53 7.51 15.01
CA ASP A 9 29.85 7.06 14.55
C ASP A 9 30.38 6.09 15.62
N VAL A 10 30.16 4.79 15.39
CA VAL A 10 30.55 3.70 16.31
C VAL A 10 31.74 2.94 15.74
N SER A 11 32.70 3.63 15.14
CA SER A 11 33.95 3.03 14.69
C SER A 11 34.97 2.94 15.83
N GLY A 12 35.51 1.74 16.10
CA GLY A 12 36.63 1.53 17.01
C GLY A 12 36.34 0.85 18.36
N GLY A 13 35.26 0.01 18.46
CA GLY A 13 34.89 -0.69 19.70
C GLY A 13 35.84 -1.80 20.17
N PRO A 14 35.59 -2.41 21.34
CA PRO A 14 34.30 -2.53 22.04
C PRO A 14 33.89 -1.28 22.81
N PHE A 15 32.60 -1.03 22.91
CA PHE A 15 32.02 0.09 23.64
C PHE A 15 31.36 -0.40 24.93
N ARG A 16 31.38 0.40 25.99
CA ARG A 16 30.73 0.07 27.25
C ARG A 16 29.38 0.75 27.38
N ILE A 17 28.32 -0.01 27.69
CA ILE A 17 27.00 0.56 28.04
C ILE A 17 27.12 1.24 29.39
N THR A 18 27.07 2.56 29.42
CA THR A 18 27.20 3.34 30.65
C THR A 18 25.86 3.67 31.31
N SER A 19 24.78 3.76 30.51
CA SER A 19 23.41 3.99 31.04
C SER A 19 22.35 3.52 30.05
N ILE A 20 21.21 3.04 30.58
CA ILE A 20 19.99 2.65 29.87
C ILE A 20 18.81 3.42 30.46
N GLU A 21 18.38 4.50 29.83
CA GLU A 21 17.39 5.40 30.34
C GLU A 21 16.05 5.30 29.59
N THR A 22 14.92 5.20 30.33
CA THR A 22 13.60 5.24 29.70
C THR A 22 13.32 6.59 29.05
N GLN A 23 12.84 6.61 27.81
CA GLN A 23 12.53 7.85 27.09
C GLN A 23 11.37 8.61 27.78
N LYS A 24 11.45 9.96 27.81
CA LYS A 24 10.44 10.81 28.47
C LYS A 24 9.07 10.72 27.79
N HIS A 25 9.04 10.65 26.47
CA HIS A 25 7.81 10.71 25.66
C HIS A 25 7.30 9.34 25.21
N ASP A 26 8.13 8.29 25.29
CA ASP A 26 7.76 6.93 24.92
C ASP A 26 8.33 5.94 25.94
N LYS A 27 7.48 5.43 26.84
CA LYS A 27 7.87 4.51 27.89
C LYS A 27 8.20 3.09 27.41
N SER A 28 7.84 2.77 26.16
CA SER A 28 8.21 1.49 25.51
C SER A 28 9.63 1.50 24.96
N ARG A 29 10.30 2.65 24.96
CA ARG A 29 11.65 2.83 24.42
C ARG A 29 12.64 3.30 25.48
N VAL A 30 13.91 2.97 25.25
CA VAL A 30 15.04 3.40 26.08
C VAL A 30 16.11 4.08 25.23
N ASN A 31 16.87 4.96 25.86
CA ASN A 31 18.10 5.54 25.32
C ASN A 31 19.29 4.74 25.83
N ILE A 32 20.19 4.35 24.93
CA ILE A 32 21.44 3.69 25.24
C ILE A 32 22.57 4.72 25.18
N TYR A 33 23.38 4.76 26.23
CA TYR A 33 24.56 5.59 26.31
C TYR A 33 25.80 4.69 26.28
N LEU A 34 26.73 4.96 25.38
CA LEU A 34 27.99 4.26 25.23
C LEU A 34 29.12 5.22 25.67
N ASP A 35 29.98 4.77 26.56
CA ASP A 35 31.13 5.54 27.08
C ASP A 35 30.73 6.96 27.55
N GLY A 36 29.53 7.08 28.16
CA GLY A 36 28.99 8.33 28.69
C GLY A 36 28.31 9.22 27.66
N VAL A 37 28.23 8.83 26.38
CA VAL A 37 27.62 9.61 25.32
C VAL A 37 26.35 8.93 24.80
N PHE A 38 25.30 9.71 24.53
CA PHE A 38 24.10 9.16 23.88
C PHE A 38 24.46 8.53 22.52
N ALA A 39 24.13 7.26 22.36
CA ALA A 39 24.39 6.50 21.14
C ALA A 39 23.12 6.35 20.29
N PHE A 40 22.10 5.67 20.82
CA PHE A 40 20.85 5.39 20.10
C PHE A 40 19.70 5.06 21.05
N GLY A 41 18.48 5.05 20.49
CA GLY A 41 17.28 4.60 21.20
C GLY A 41 16.82 3.24 20.69
N LEU A 42 16.39 2.35 21.60
CA LEU A 42 15.86 1.02 21.29
C LEU A 42 14.48 0.80 21.91
N PRO A 43 13.62 -0.07 21.36
CA PRO A 43 12.51 -0.66 22.08
C PRO A 43 13.02 -1.43 23.31
N ARG A 44 12.27 -1.36 24.43
CA ARG A 44 12.64 -2.03 25.68
C ARG A 44 12.74 -3.53 25.53
N ASP A 45 11.85 -4.13 24.72
CA ASP A 45 11.84 -5.56 24.42
C ASP A 45 13.09 -6.02 23.66
N VAL A 46 13.66 -5.18 22.79
CA VAL A 46 14.93 -5.47 22.11
C VAL A 46 16.07 -5.53 23.13
N VAL A 47 16.10 -4.61 24.11
CA VAL A 47 17.10 -4.62 25.19
C VAL A 47 17.00 -5.90 26.02
N ILE A 48 15.77 -6.31 26.38
CA ILE A 48 15.53 -7.56 27.13
C ILE A 48 15.92 -8.79 26.30
N GLN A 49 15.49 -8.83 25.02
CA GLN A 49 15.76 -9.95 24.12
C GLN A 49 17.24 -10.14 23.83
N GLN A 50 17.98 -9.04 23.75
CA GLN A 50 19.44 -9.06 23.52
C GLN A 50 20.23 -9.09 24.83
N HIS A 51 19.57 -9.20 25.99
CA HIS A 51 20.17 -9.26 27.32
C HIS A 51 21.16 -8.12 27.62
N LEU A 52 20.88 -6.91 27.09
CA LEU A 52 21.74 -5.74 27.28
C LEU A 52 21.56 -5.15 28.68
N SER A 53 22.67 -4.93 29.38
CA SER A 53 22.70 -4.35 30.72
C SER A 53 23.76 -3.24 30.85
N GLU A 54 23.55 -2.34 31.81
CA GLU A 54 24.57 -1.34 32.14
C GLU A 54 25.85 -2.04 32.63
N GLY A 55 26.98 -1.61 32.11
CA GLY A 55 28.28 -2.20 32.37
C GLY A 55 28.74 -3.21 31.30
N ASP A 56 27.85 -3.70 30.43
CA ASP A 56 28.22 -4.62 29.36
C ASP A 56 29.13 -3.95 28.33
N GLU A 57 30.06 -4.74 27.78
CA GLU A 57 30.79 -4.38 26.58
C GLU A 57 30.07 -4.90 25.35
N ILE A 58 29.88 -4.04 24.37
CA ILE A 58 29.20 -4.38 23.11
C ILE A 58 30.11 -4.12 21.91
N SER A 59 30.08 -5.05 20.96
CA SER A 59 30.81 -4.94 19.70
C SER A 59 30.03 -4.08 18.68
N GLU A 60 30.76 -3.59 17.66
CA GLU A 60 30.15 -2.92 16.51
C GLU A 60 29.08 -3.80 15.83
N ASP A 61 29.33 -5.10 15.68
CA ASP A 61 28.40 -6.03 15.07
C ASP A 61 27.07 -6.12 15.86
N LEU A 62 27.17 -6.22 17.20
CA LEU A 62 25.98 -6.23 18.05
C LEU A 62 25.21 -4.91 17.98
N ILE A 63 25.92 -3.78 17.90
CA ILE A 63 25.29 -2.47 17.70
C ILE A 63 24.55 -2.44 16.36
N ALA A 64 25.17 -2.92 15.29
CA ALA A 64 24.54 -2.99 13.97
C ALA A 64 23.27 -3.86 13.99
N ASP A 65 23.32 -5.00 14.66
CA ASP A 65 22.18 -5.91 14.79
C ASP A 65 21.01 -5.29 15.56
N VAL A 66 21.28 -4.66 16.71
CA VAL A 66 20.20 -4.01 17.48
C VAL A 66 19.61 -2.81 16.79
N LEU A 67 20.41 -2.04 16.03
CA LEU A 67 19.91 -0.94 15.21
C LEU A 67 19.05 -1.44 14.05
N LEU A 68 19.38 -2.57 13.44
CA LEU A 68 18.55 -3.21 12.42
C LEU A 68 17.22 -3.70 13.00
N LEU A 69 17.23 -4.30 14.18
CA LEU A 69 16.02 -4.72 14.89
C LEU A 69 15.11 -3.52 15.22
N ASP A 70 15.68 -2.40 15.67
CA ASP A 70 14.93 -1.17 15.89
C ASP A 70 14.32 -0.62 14.59
N GLU A 71 15.11 -0.57 13.51
CA GLU A 71 14.61 -0.12 12.20
C GLU A 71 13.45 -0.99 11.74
N LEU A 72 13.57 -2.31 11.87
CA LEU A 72 12.53 -3.27 11.51
C LEU A 72 11.26 -3.09 12.35
N SER A 73 11.38 -2.92 13.66
CA SER A 73 10.26 -2.66 14.56
C SER A 73 9.50 -1.39 14.16
N ARG A 74 10.21 -0.28 13.97
CA ARG A 74 9.62 0.99 13.53
C ARG A 74 8.97 0.90 12.15
N ALA A 75 9.57 0.15 11.24
CA ALA A 75 8.99 -0.05 9.92
C ALA A 75 7.69 -0.87 9.99
N LYS A 76 7.64 -1.93 10.81
CA LYS A 76 6.42 -2.73 11.07
C LYS A 76 5.31 -1.87 11.67
N GLU A 77 5.60 -1.06 12.69
CA GLU A 77 4.62 -0.13 13.28
C GLU A 77 4.04 0.83 12.24
N LYS A 78 4.89 1.43 11.40
CA LYS A 78 4.43 2.32 10.33
C LYS A 78 3.58 1.60 9.29
N ALA A 79 3.97 0.41 8.88
CA ALA A 79 3.19 -0.41 7.94
C ALA A 79 1.82 -0.78 8.54
N LEU A 80 1.77 -1.23 9.80
CA LEU A 80 0.51 -1.51 10.51
C LEU A 80 -0.39 -0.28 10.59
N ALA A 81 0.16 0.89 10.93
CA ALA A 81 -0.58 2.14 10.95
C ALA A 81 -1.15 2.52 9.57
N TYR A 82 -0.47 2.18 8.46
CA TYR A 82 -1.01 2.38 7.12
C TYR A 82 -2.12 1.39 6.78
N LEU A 83 -2.00 0.13 7.21
CA LEU A 83 -2.99 -0.92 6.97
C LEU A 83 -4.24 -0.76 7.83
N SER A 84 -4.12 -0.24 9.05
CA SER A 84 -5.26 0.03 9.93
C SER A 84 -6.22 1.08 9.37
N TYR A 85 -5.74 1.99 8.54
CA TYR A 85 -6.59 3.00 7.88
C TYR A 85 -7.36 2.42 6.70
N ARG A 86 -6.71 1.60 5.84
CA ARG A 86 -7.32 0.87 4.72
C ARG A 86 -6.39 -0.21 4.19
N SER A 87 -6.96 -1.20 3.50
CA SER A 87 -6.18 -2.17 2.73
C SER A 87 -5.26 -1.48 1.71
N ARG A 88 -4.08 -2.04 1.48
CA ARG A 88 -3.05 -1.53 0.56
C ARG A 88 -2.37 -2.67 -0.17
N SER A 89 -1.91 -2.38 -1.38
CA SER A 89 -1.03 -3.31 -2.10
C SER A 89 0.38 -3.31 -1.50
N ILE A 90 1.14 -4.36 -1.80
CA ILE A 90 2.56 -4.48 -1.44
C ILE A 90 3.34 -3.25 -1.91
N GLN A 91 3.16 -2.84 -3.17
CA GLN A 91 3.82 -1.65 -3.71
C GLN A 91 3.44 -0.36 -2.97
N GLU A 92 2.18 -0.20 -2.56
CA GLU A 92 1.77 0.98 -1.79
C GLU A 92 2.47 1.06 -0.43
N ILE A 93 2.72 -0.08 0.23
CA ILE A 93 3.49 -0.14 1.50
C ILE A 93 4.96 0.14 1.24
N ASP A 94 5.58 -0.52 0.25
CA ASP A 94 6.98 -0.30 -0.16
C ASP A 94 7.26 1.19 -0.37
N VAL A 95 6.50 1.84 -1.26
CA VAL A 95 6.66 3.27 -1.57
C VAL A 95 6.49 4.16 -0.32
N LYS A 96 5.57 3.80 0.57
CA LYS A 96 5.35 4.57 1.81
C LYS A 96 6.48 4.43 2.81
N LEU A 97 7.04 3.24 2.97
CA LEU A 97 8.17 2.99 3.85
C LEU A 97 9.46 3.62 3.28
N LYS A 98 9.71 3.52 1.96
CA LYS A 98 10.81 4.23 1.29
C LYS A 98 10.76 5.73 1.52
N LYS A 99 9.58 6.35 1.40
CA LYS A 99 9.38 7.77 1.70
C LYS A 99 9.64 8.15 3.16
N LYS A 100 9.64 7.18 4.07
CA LYS A 100 10.00 7.37 5.48
C LYS A 100 11.48 7.16 5.77
N GLY A 101 12.27 6.76 4.76
CA GLY A 101 13.71 6.58 4.86
C GLY A 101 14.14 5.23 5.39
N PHE A 102 13.26 4.22 5.40
CA PHE A 102 13.64 2.86 5.72
C PHE A 102 14.48 2.24 4.60
N SER A 103 15.42 1.36 4.96
CA SER A 103 16.27 0.65 4.02
C SER A 103 15.49 -0.37 3.20
N ASP A 104 15.93 -0.63 1.95
CA ASP A 104 15.27 -1.64 1.10
C ASP A 104 15.26 -3.02 1.76
N ARG A 105 16.32 -3.40 2.49
CA ARG A 105 16.40 -4.66 3.24
C ARG A 105 15.32 -4.75 4.30
N THR A 106 15.15 -3.71 5.10
CA THR A 106 14.12 -3.64 6.15
C THR A 106 12.72 -3.67 5.54
N ILE A 107 12.49 -2.95 4.46
CA ILE A 107 11.19 -2.94 3.77
C ILE A 107 10.85 -4.32 3.24
N GLN A 108 11.79 -5.01 2.58
CA GLN A 108 11.57 -6.36 2.07
C GLN A 108 11.21 -7.32 3.20
N GLN A 109 11.91 -7.26 4.32
CA GLN A 109 11.62 -8.12 5.48
C GLN A 109 10.23 -7.85 6.07
N VAL A 110 9.81 -6.57 6.18
CA VAL A 110 8.45 -6.23 6.60
C VAL A 110 7.40 -6.78 5.64
N VAL A 111 7.63 -6.64 4.34
CA VAL A 111 6.73 -7.15 3.31
C VAL A 111 6.60 -8.67 3.40
N ASP A 112 7.72 -9.39 3.48
CA ASP A 112 7.73 -10.86 3.58
C ASP A 112 7.02 -11.35 4.84
N ASP A 113 7.29 -10.72 5.99
CA ASP A 113 6.62 -11.03 7.25
C ASP A 113 5.10 -10.80 7.15
N PHE A 114 4.68 -9.69 6.54
CA PHE A 114 3.26 -9.33 6.43
C PHE A 114 2.51 -10.19 5.42
N ILE A 115 3.17 -10.63 4.35
CA ILE A 115 2.62 -11.65 3.44
C ILE A 115 2.43 -12.97 4.19
N ARG A 116 3.45 -13.43 4.90
CA ARG A 116 3.43 -14.69 5.65
C ARG A 116 2.30 -14.77 6.68
N VAL A 117 1.98 -13.65 7.35
CA VAL A 117 0.89 -13.59 8.33
C VAL A 117 -0.45 -13.12 7.75
N GLY A 118 -0.55 -12.93 6.43
CA GLY A 118 -1.78 -12.55 5.74
C GLY A 118 -2.21 -11.08 5.91
N LEU A 119 -1.33 -10.20 6.38
CA LEU A 119 -1.59 -8.76 6.47
C LEU A 119 -1.45 -8.04 5.12
N LEU A 120 -0.67 -8.62 4.20
CA LEU A 120 -0.52 -8.18 2.81
C LEU A 120 -0.89 -9.33 1.87
N ASP A 121 -1.85 -9.09 1.01
CA ASP A 121 -2.29 -10.00 -0.05
C ASP A 121 -2.76 -9.15 -1.24
N ASP A 122 -1.95 -9.12 -2.29
CA ASP A 122 -2.25 -8.34 -3.50
C ASP A 122 -3.46 -8.88 -4.27
N ARG A 123 -3.76 -10.19 -4.19
CA ARG A 123 -4.97 -10.76 -4.82
C ARG A 123 -6.23 -10.31 -4.08
N ALA A 124 -6.25 -10.43 -2.76
CA ALA A 124 -7.36 -9.97 -1.94
C ALA A 124 -7.56 -8.45 -2.08
N PHE A 125 -6.46 -7.67 -2.08
CA PHE A 125 -6.49 -6.25 -2.34
C PHE A 125 -7.10 -5.92 -3.72
N ALA A 126 -6.66 -6.60 -4.79
CA ALA A 126 -7.15 -6.37 -6.15
C ALA A 126 -8.64 -6.70 -6.26
N SER A 127 -9.09 -7.83 -5.68
CA SER A 127 -10.50 -8.22 -5.67
C SER A 127 -11.37 -7.16 -4.97
N ALA A 128 -11.03 -6.78 -3.76
CA ALA A 128 -11.75 -5.74 -3.01
C ALA A 128 -11.76 -4.39 -3.74
N TYR A 129 -10.64 -4.03 -4.38
CA TYR A 129 -10.52 -2.81 -5.16
C TYR A 129 -11.45 -2.81 -6.36
N VAL A 130 -11.45 -3.88 -7.17
CA VAL A 130 -12.31 -3.99 -8.35
C VAL A 130 -13.79 -4.01 -7.96
N GLN A 131 -14.17 -4.78 -6.94
CA GLN A 131 -15.54 -4.82 -6.42
C GLN A 131 -16.02 -3.42 -6.01
N THR A 132 -15.22 -2.71 -5.23
CA THR A 132 -15.53 -1.33 -4.80
C THR A 132 -15.68 -0.39 -6.00
N ARG A 133 -14.79 -0.51 -7.00
CA ARG A 133 -14.89 0.29 -8.23
C ARG A 133 -16.15 -0.02 -9.02
N MET A 134 -16.49 -1.30 -9.16
CA MET A 134 -17.70 -1.72 -9.89
C MET A 134 -19.00 -1.25 -9.22
N ILE A 135 -19.01 -1.12 -7.91
CA ILE A 135 -20.16 -0.56 -7.16
C ILE A 135 -20.21 0.97 -7.31
N GLN A 136 -19.12 1.66 -7.01
CA GLN A 136 -19.10 3.13 -6.93
C GLN A 136 -19.01 3.82 -8.29
N LYS A 137 -18.16 3.27 -9.14
CA LYS A 137 -17.80 3.90 -10.42
C LYS A 137 -17.47 2.82 -11.47
N PRO A 138 -18.48 2.04 -11.94
CA PRO A 138 -18.23 0.99 -12.93
C PRO A 138 -17.48 1.52 -14.14
N MET A 139 -16.55 0.73 -14.68
CA MET A 139 -15.65 1.10 -15.76
C MET A 139 -15.19 -0.14 -16.54
N SER A 140 -14.54 0.07 -17.67
CA SER A 140 -14.06 -1.01 -18.54
C SER A 140 -12.98 -1.88 -17.86
N LYS A 141 -12.86 -3.14 -18.32
CA LYS A 141 -11.78 -4.04 -17.91
C LYS A 141 -10.40 -3.41 -18.15
N ARG A 142 -10.24 -2.72 -19.28
CA ARG A 142 -8.99 -2.01 -19.64
C ARG A 142 -8.61 -0.95 -18.61
N LEU A 143 -9.56 -0.14 -18.17
CA LEU A 143 -9.31 0.92 -17.19
C LEU A 143 -9.03 0.35 -15.79
N LEU A 144 -9.73 -0.73 -15.41
CA LEU A 144 -9.45 -1.48 -14.17
C LEU A 144 -8.03 -2.04 -14.16
N LYS A 145 -7.59 -2.69 -15.26
CA LYS A 145 -6.21 -3.19 -15.41
C LYS A 145 -5.19 -2.06 -15.22
N LYS A 146 -5.42 -0.91 -15.85
CA LYS A 146 -4.55 0.27 -15.71
C LYS A 146 -4.50 0.78 -14.25
N GLU A 147 -5.65 0.87 -13.58
CA GLU A 147 -5.69 1.31 -12.18
C GLU A 147 -4.97 0.33 -11.25
N LEU A 148 -5.11 -0.98 -11.45
CA LEU A 148 -4.40 -2.01 -10.70
C LEU A 148 -2.89 -2.00 -10.97
N TYR A 149 -2.49 -1.82 -12.23
CA TYR A 149 -1.08 -1.66 -12.59
C TYR A 149 -0.40 -0.50 -11.82
N LEU A 150 -1.07 0.65 -11.73
CA LEU A 150 -0.59 1.81 -10.97
C LEU A 150 -0.48 1.54 -9.45
N LYS A 151 -1.03 0.43 -8.98
CA LYS A 151 -0.94 -0.06 -7.59
C LYS A 151 0.03 -1.22 -7.44
N GLY A 152 0.77 -1.55 -8.51
CA GLY A 152 1.76 -2.62 -8.52
C GLY A 152 1.21 -4.02 -8.66
N ILE A 153 -0.07 -4.17 -9.01
CA ILE A 153 -0.66 -5.49 -9.23
C ILE A 153 -0.23 -6.01 -10.61
N PRO A 154 0.40 -7.21 -10.68
CA PRO A 154 0.82 -7.80 -11.94
C PRO A 154 -0.36 -8.00 -12.91
N GLU A 155 -0.12 -7.81 -14.21
CA GLU A 155 -1.17 -7.89 -15.24
C GLU A 155 -1.90 -9.24 -15.24
N THR A 156 -1.17 -10.32 -15.06
CA THR A 156 -1.74 -11.68 -15.01
C THR A 156 -2.70 -11.87 -13.83
N MET A 157 -2.36 -11.32 -12.66
CA MET A 157 -3.22 -11.33 -11.48
C MET A 157 -4.42 -10.40 -11.68
N ALA A 158 -4.18 -9.18 -12.16
CA ALA A 158 -5.24 -8.22 -12.44
C ALA A 158 -6.27 -8.77 -13.43
N GLY A 159 -5.80 -9.45 -14.51
CA GLY A 159 -6.66 -10.10 -15.49
C GLY A 159 -7.59 -11.12 -14.85
N LYS A 160 -7.05 -12.07 -14.09
CA LYS A 160 -7.83 -13.13 -13.42
C LYS A 160 -8.89 -12.56 -12.50
N VAL A 161 -8.50 -11.62 -11.63
CA VAL A 161 -9.43 -10.99 -10.67
C VAL A 161 -10.55 -10.21 -11.37
N ILE A 162 -10.23 -9.50 -12.44
CA ILE A 162 -11.23 -8.76 -13.21
C ILE A 162 -12.18 -9.73 -13.92
N ASP A 163 -11.66 -10.80 -14.52
CA ASP A 163 -12.50 -11.78 -15.23
C ASP A 163 -13.43 -12.52 -14.27
N GLU A 164 -12.99 -12.89 -13.07
CA GLU A 164 -13.83 -13.45 -12.02
C GLU A 164 -15.01 -12.54 -11.64
N ILE A 165 -14.77 -11.21 -11.53
CA ILE A 165 -15.82 -10.25 -11.16
C ILE A 165 -16.77 -9.95 -12.34
N TYR A 166 -16.30 -10.16 -13.57
CA TYR A 166 -17.10 -10.03 -14.78
C TYR A 166 -17.76 -11.35 -15.23
N GLU A 167 -17.65 -12.45 -14.45
CA GLU A 167 -18.16 -13.77 -14.83
C GLU A 167 -19.65 -13.76 -15.20
N ASP A 168 -20.46 -13.03 -14.43
CA ASP A 168 -21.91 -12.93 -14.63
C ASP A 168 -22.34 -11.77 -15.53
N ARG A 169 -21.43 -10.95 -16.04
CA ARG A 169 -21.75 -9.72 -16.80
C ARG A 169 -20.73 -9.43 -17.87
N THR A 170 -21.17 -9.21 -19.08
CA THR A 170 -20.28 -8.72 -20.14
C THR A 170 -19.88 -7.26 -19.91
N GLU A 171 -18.83 -6.84 -20.54
CA GLU A 171 -18.42 -5.42 -20.54
C GLU A 171 -19.47 -4.52 -21.20
N LEU A 172 -20.21 -5.08 -22.19
CA LEU A 172 -21.34 -4.43 -22.83
C LEU A 172 -22.49 -4.21 -21.83
N ASP A 173 -22.87 -5.21 -21.04
CA ASP A 173 -23.94 -5.08 -20.04
C ASP A 173 -23.65 -3.98 -19.03
N VAL A 174 -22.41 -3.88 -18.59
CA VAL A 174 -21.97 -2.80 -17.69
C VAL A 174 -22.08 -1.44 -18.37
N ALA A 175 -21.67 -1.32 -19.63
CA ALA A 175 -21.75 -0.09 -20.39
C ALA A 175 -23.20 0.35 -20.66
N VAL A 176 -24.08 -0.58 -21.03
CA VAL A 176 -25.53 -0.34 -21.22
C VAL A 176 -26.16 0.16 -19.92
N SER A 177 -25.98 -0.60 -18.81
CA SER A 177 -26.51 -0.22 -17.49
C SER A 177 -26.04 1.18 -17.05
N LEU A 178 -24.79 1.53 -17.33
CA LEU A 178 -24.24 2.85 -17.03
C LEU A 178 -24.89 3.94 -17.86
N ALA A 179 -25.08 3.72 -19.16
CA ALA A 179 -25.70 4.68 -20.05
C ALA A 179 -27.18 4.87 -19.68
N GLU A 180 -27.91 3.78 -19.46
CA GLU A 180 -29.33 3.85 -19.04
C GLU A 180 -29.46 4.60 -17.72
N ARG A 181 -28.73 4.25 -16.67
CA ARG A 181 -28.80 4.92 -15.36
C ARG A 181 -28.48 6.42 -15.43
N ARG A 182 -27.55 6.83 -16.30
CA ARG A 182 -27.10 8.22 -16.40
C ARG A 182 -28.00 9.08 -17.26
N PHE A 183 -28.64 8.49 -18.28
CA PHE A 183 -29.36 9.20 -19.32
C PHE A 183 -30.83 8.80 -19.39
N SER A 184 -31.35 7.90 -18.55
CA SER A 184 -32.79 7.63 -18.40
C SER A 184 -33.55 8.91 -18.07
N GLY A 185 -34.68 9.12 -18.72
CA GLY A 185 -35.51 10.30 -18.55
C GLY A 185 -35.08 11.54 -19.40
N LYS A 186 -34.02 11.45 -20.21
CA LYS A 186 -33.72 12.48 -21.21
C LYS A 186 -34.49 12.17 -22.50
N VAL A 187 -35.44 12.99 -22.78
CA VAL A 187 -36.57 12.79 -23.70
C VAL A 187 -36.21 12.48 -25.17
N ASN A 188 -34.97 12.57 -25.60
CA ASN A 188 -34.66 12.27 -27.00
C ASN A 188 -33.22 11.74 -27.16
N ILE A 189 -33.02 10.41 -26.88
CA ILE A 189 -31.74 9.75 -27.07
C ILE A 189 -31.32 9.71 -28.55
N LYS A 190 -32.26 9.92 -29.46
CA LYS A 190 -31.99 10.01 -30.90
C LYS A 190 -31.28 11.31 -31.30
N GLU A 191 -31.27 12.33 -30.44
CA GLU A 191 -30.53 13.55 -30.71
C GLU A 191 -29.02 13.31 -30.75
N GLN A 192 -28.39 13.80 -31.82
CA GLN A 192 -26.92 13.65 -32.00
C GLN A 192 -26.13 14.21 -30.81
N LYS A 193 -26.62 15.25 -30.13
CA LYS A 193 -26.01 15.83 -28.92
C LYS A 193 -26.01 14.85 -27.74
N ILE A 194 -27.09 14.07 -27.56
CA ILE A 194 -27.18 13.09 -26.47
C ILE A 194 -26.30 11.90 -26.77
N ARG A 195 -26.29 11.40 -28.01
CA ARG A 195 -25.39 10.32 -28.46
C ARG A 195 -23.92 10.67 -28.19
N LYS A 196 -23.51 11.91 -28.51
CA LYS A 196 -22.18 12.40 -28.21
C LYS A 196 -21.87 12.37 -26.68
N LYS A 197 -22.83 12.84 -25.86
CA LYS A 197 -22.65 12.83 -24.39
C LYS A 197 -22.51 11.41 -23.82
N ILE A 198 -23.26 10.45 -24.35
CA ILE A 198 -23.16 9.03 -23.97
C ILE A 198 -21.76 8.50 -24.36
N SER A 199 -21.35 8.72 -25.61
CA SER A 199 -20.05 8.31 -26.12
C SER A 199 -18.91 8.89 -25.28
N ASP A 200 -18.88 10.19 -25.03
CA ASP A 200 -17.89 10.89 -24.23
C ASP A 200 -17.85 10.34 -22.77
N PHE A 201 -19.01 10.03 -22.23
CA PHE A 201 -19.13 9.47 -20.88
C PHE A 201 -18.53 8.07 -20.80
N LEU A 202 -18.87 7.17 -21.72
CA LEU A 202 -18.35 5.80 -21.75
C LEU A 202 -16.87 5.77 -22.11
N ALA A 203 -16.41 6.64 -23.03
CA ALA A 203 -14.99 6.77 -23.35
C ALA A 203 -14.16 7.16 -22.11
N ARG A 204 -14.62 8.10 -21.28
CA ARG A 204 -13.98 8.46 -20.00
C ARG A 204 -13.98 7.33 -18.97
N ARG A 205 -14.86 6.33 -19.13
CA ARG A 205 -14.91 5.09 -18.33
C ARG A 205 -14.07 3.97 -18.94
N GLY A 206 -13.38 4.27 -20.06
CA GLY A 206 -12.40 3.38 -20.68
C GLY A 206 -12.97 2.35 -21.64
N PHE A 207 -14.27 2.37 -21.93
CA PHE A 207 -14.90 1.46 -22.89
C PHE A 207 -14.35 1.70 -24.30
N SER A 208 -14.23 0.62 -25.09
CA SER A 208 -13.77 0.69 -26.46
C SER A 208 -14.84 1.29 -27.36
N TRP A 209 -14.42 1.73 -28.56
CA TRP A 209 -15.37 2.30 -29.54
C TRP A 209 -16.40 1.27 -30.02
N GLU A 210 -16.02 0.01 -30.13
CA GLU A 210 -16.92 -1.08 -30.50
C GLU A 210 -18.06 -1.21 -29.51
N ILE A 211 -17.73 -1.28 -28.20
CA ILE A 211 -18.73 -1.33 -27.12
C ILE A 211 -19.60 -0.07 -27.09
N ILE A 212 -18.99 1.10 -27.24
CA ILE A 212 -19.73 2.37 -27.27
C ILE A 212 -20.74 2.40 -28.43
N SER A 213 -20.33 1.95 -29.62
CA SER A 213 -21.17 1.89 -30.81
C SER A 213 -22.34 0.93 -30.60
N GLU A 214 -22.11 -0.24 -30.01
CA GLU A 214 -23.14 -1.22 -29.72
C GLU A 214 -24.14 -0.71 -28.67
N VAL A 215 -23.67 -0.05 -27.61
CA VAL A 215 -24.53 0.65 -26.64
C VAL A 215 -25.42 1.66 -27.32
N LEU A 216 -24.88 2.48 -28.25
CA LEU A 216 -25.63 3.49 -28.99
C LEU A 216 -26.66 2.88 -29.96
N MET A 217 -26.46 1.65 -30.44
CA MET A 217 -27.43 0.89 -31.21
C MET A 217 -28.56 0.35 -30.30
N ASN A 218 -28.20 -0.29 -29.20
CA ASN A 218 -29.14 -0.93 -28.27
C ASN A 218 -30.11 0.08 -27.61
N ILE A 219 -29.64 1.28 -27.30
CA ILE A 219 -30.48 2.33 -26.70
C ILE A 219 -31.51 2.93 -27.73
N ASN A 220 -31.21 2.79 -29.01
CA ASN A 220 -32.19 3.27 -30.07
C ASN A 220 -33.30 2.26 -30.37
N SER A 221 -33.12 0.99 -29.95
CA SER A 221 -34.07 -0.11 -30.25
C SER A 221 -35.14 -0.26 -29.18
N LYS A 222 -35.04 0.48 -28.08
CA LYS A 222 -36.08 0.60 -27.03
C LYS A 222 -36.77 1.94 -27.13
#